data_b281a48cc74d2801b1280a1750fb6d85
#
_entry.id   b281a48cc74d2801b1280a1750fb6d85
#
_cell.length_a   1.000
_cell.length_b   1.000
_cell.length_c   1.000
_cell.angle_alpha   90.00
_cell.angle_beta   90.00
_cell.angle_gamma   90.00
#
_symmetry.space_group_name_H-M   'P 1'
#
loop_
_entity.id
_entity.type
_entity.pdbx_description
1 polymer ?
#
loop_
_entity_poly.entity_id
_entity_poly.type
_entity_poly.pdbx_seq_one_letter_code
_entity_poly.pdbx_strand_id
1 'polypeptide(L)'
;DISALHAIRRLLAPSGRLVLLVPALPALYGTIDRALGHHRRYKRAGLAELLRATGFNPAHIEYFNLAGIPGWWLAGRVLRRELIPGGSLKLYDALVPLFRLERSIPWRVGQSLIAIGEAA
;
A
#
# COMPACT_ATOMS: atom_id res chain seq x y z
N ASP A 1 -7.42 -6.73 10.11
CA ASP A 1 -7.58 -5.31 9.68
C ASP A 1 -8.87 -4.66 10.19
N ILE A 2 -10.01 -5.33 10.13
CA ILE A 2 -11.29 -4.78 10.63
C ILE A 2 -11.19 -4.42 12.12
N SER A 3 -10.71 -5.35 12.95
CA SER A 3 -10.56 -5.11 14.39
C SER A 3 -9.58 -3.97 14.69
N ALA A 4 -8.48 -3.90 13.94
CA ALA A 4 -7.51 -2.82 14.07
C ALA A 4 -8.12 -1.46 13.71
N LEU A 5 -8.86 -1.38 12.60
CA LEU A 5 -9.52 -0.13 12.19
C LEU A 5 -10.59 0.31 13.19
N HIS A 6 -11.37 -0.60 13.74
CA HIS A 6 -12.31 -0.27 14.82
C HIS A 6 -11.60 0.23 16.08
N ALA A 7 -10.47 -0.37 16.45
CA ALA A 7 -9.69 0.10 17.59
C ALA A 7 -9.15 1.53 17.34
N ILE A 8 -8.58 1.77 16.17
CA ILE A 8 -8.08 3.10 15.78
C ILE A 8 -9.23 4.11 15.76
N ARG A 9 -10.39 3.74 15.21
CA ARG A 9 -11.57 4.63 15.16
C ARG A 9 -11.97 5.12 16.55
N ARG A 10 -11.90 4.29 17.57
CA ARG A 10 -12.22 4.67 18.97
C ARG A 10 -11.20 5.63 19.59
N LEU A 11 -9.98 5.65 19.08
CA LEU A 11 -8.91 6.55 19.58
C LEU A 11 -8.93 7.93 18.92
N LEU A 12 -9.60 8.06 17.78
CA LEU A 12 -9.66 9.31 17.05
C LEU A 12 -10.76 10.24 17.59
N ALA A 13 -10.43 11.51 17.67
CA ALA A 13 -11.41 12.57 17.90
C ALA A 13 -12.44 12.60 16.75
N PRO A 14 -13.64 13.22 16.98
CA PRO A 14 -14.56 13.49 15.88
C PRO A 14 -13.85 14.23 14.74
N SER A 15 -14.12 13.83 13.51
CA SER A 15 -13.44 14.33 12.30
C SER A 15 -11.92 14.11 12.26
N GLY A 16 -11.40 13.27 13.15
CA GLY A 16 -10.00 12.85 13.12
C GLY A 16 -9.66 12.09 11.82
N ARG A 17 -8.43 12.18 11.37
CA ARG A 17 -7.97 11.56 10.12
C ARG A 17 -7.04 10.39 10.38
N LEU A 18 -7.27 9.33 9.64
CA LEU A 18 -6.40 8.16 9.55
C LEU A 18 -5.69 8.17 8.20
N VAL A 19 -4.38 8.07 8.20
CA VAL A 19 -3.58 7.84 6.98
C VAL A 19 -3.10 6.39 7.00
N LEU A 20 -3.42 5.67 5.94
CA LEU A 20 -3.01 4.29 5.74
C LEU A 20 -2.07 4.17 4.54
N LEU A 21 -1.03 3.38 4.69
CA LEU A 21 -0.22 2.86 3.58
C LEU A 21 -0.34 1.34 3.61
N VAL A 22 -0.90 0.76 2.56
CA VAL A 22 -1.13 -0.68 2.47
C VAL A 22 -0.62 -1.25 1.14
N PRO A 23 -0.20 -2.52 1.10
CA PRO A 23 0.21 -3.16 -0.14
C PRO A 23 -0.98 -3.31 -1.08
N ALA A 24 -0.77 -2.96 -2.36
CA ALA A 24 -1.76 -3.02 -3.41
C ALA A 24 -1.51 -4.17 -4.39
N LEU A 25 -2.45 -4.37 -5.30
CA LEU A 25 -2.39 -5.38 -6.36
C LEU A 25 -2.26 -6.81 -5.82
N PRO A 26 -3.37 -7.49 -5.55
CA PRO A 26 -3.37 -8.87 -5.06
C PRO A 26 -2.54 -9.84 -5.90
N ALA A 27 -2.42 -9.61 -7.20
CA ALA A 27 -1.59 -10.42 -8.11
C ALA A 27 -0.09 -10.37 -7.80
N LEU A 28 0.38 -9.35 -7.06
CA LEU A 28 1.79 -9.24 -6.63
C LEU A 28 2.10 -10.02 -5.36
N TYR A 29 1.10 -10.61 -4.69
CA TYR A 29 1.34 -11.35 -3.46
C TYR A 29 2.32 -12.51 -3.69
N GLY A 30 3.36 -12.57 -2.87
CA GLY A 30 4.44 -13.54 -3.04
C GLY A 30 5.20 -13.85 -1.75
N THR A 31 6.41 -14.38 -1.89
CA THR A 31 7.26 -14.80 -0.77
C THR A 31 7.66 -13.63 0.12
N ILE A 32 7.94 -12.47 -0.47
CA ILE A 32 8.30 -11.27 0.28
C ILE A 32 7.15 -10.80 1.16
N ASP A 33 5.89 -10.83 0.64
CA ASP A 33 4.71 -10.48 1.43
C ASP A 33 4.57 -11.37 2.66
N ARG A 34 4.76 -12.68 2.48
CA ARG A 34 4.71 -13.64 3.60
C ARG A 34 5.81 -13.38 4.62
N ALA A 35 7.04 -13.13 4.16
CA ALA A 35 8.18 -12.84 5.03
C ALA A 35 8.00 -11.54 5.84
N LEU A 36 7.34 -10.54 5.26
CA LEU A 36 7.00 -9.28 5.93
C LEU A 36 5.74 -9.36 6.81
N GLY A 37 5.05 -10.50 6.83
CA GLY A 37 3.81 -10.66 7.59
C GLY A 37 2.60 -10.00 6.95
N HIS A 38 2.66 -9.69 5.67
CA HIS A 38 1.50 -9.18 4.94
C HIS A 38 0.47 -10.30 4.77
N HIS A 39 -0.71 -10.14 5.37
CA HIS A 39 -1.78 -11.12 5.23
C HIS A 39 -2.45 -11.06 3.86
N ARG A 40 -2.56 -9.86 3.27
CA ARG A 40 -3.17 -9.63 1.97
C ARG A 40 -2.71 -8.33 1.32
N ARG A 41 -3.01 -8.19 0.03
CA ARG A 41 -2.91 -6.97 -0.75
C ARG A 41 -4.29 -6.48 -1.14
N TYR A 42 -4.43 -5.18 -1.30
CA TYR A 42 -5.72 -4.52 -1.47
C TYR A 42 -5.93 -4.03 -2.90
N LYS A 43 -7.20 -4.02 -3.32
CA LYS A 43 -7.69 -3.22 -4.44
C LYS A 43 -8.26 -1.91 -3.88
N ARG A 44 -8.20 -0.83 -4.68
CA ARG A 44 -8.73 0.48 -4.28
C ARG A 44 -10.18 0.42 -3.79
N ALA A 45 -11.06 -0.25 -4.54
CA ALA A 45 -12.48 -0.39 -4.19
C ALA A 45 -12.65 -1.12 -2.85
N GLY A 46 -11.98 -2.26 -2.67
CA GLY A 46 -12.06 -3.04 -1.43
C GLY A 46 -11.53 -2.29 -0.21
N LEU A 47 -10.48 -1.47 -0.37
CA LEU A 47 -10.00 -0.60 0.71
C LEU A 47 -11.02 0.48 1.07
N ALA A 48 -11.69 1.07 0.07
CA ALA A 48 -12.74 2.05 0.30
C ALA A 48 -13.94 1.45 1.05
N GLU A 49 -14.36 0.25 0.67
CA GLU A 49 -15.44 -0.48 1.37
C GLU A 49 -15.06 -0.82 2.81
N LEU A 50 -13.83 -1.29 3.02
CA LEU A 50 -13.31 -1.61 4.36
C LEU A 50 -13.32 -0.37 5.27
N LEU A 51 -12.87 0.79 4.77
CA LEU A 51 -12.91 2.04 5.51
C LEU A 51 -14.35 2.41 5.89
N ARG A 52 -15.30 2.35 4.95
CA ARG A 52 -16.71 2.66 5.25
C ARG A 52 -17.30 1.71 6.28
N ALA A 53 -17.05 0.41 6.13
CA ALA A 53 -17.55 -0.61 7.05
C ALA A 53 -17.01 -0.46 8.49
N THR A 54 -15.88 0.23 8.66
CA THR A 54 -15.24 0.45 9.96
C THR A 54 -15.42 1.87 10.51
N GLY A 55 -16.33 2.66 9.92
CA GLY A 55 -16.72 3.98 10.43
C GLY A 55 -15.81 5.12 9.94
N PHE A 56 -15.19 4.97 8.79
CA PHE A 56 -14.41 6.03 8.15
C PHE A 56 -15.03 6.44 6.81
N ASN A 57 -15.04 7.72 6.53
CA ASN A 57 -15.31 8.26 5.20
C ASN A 57 -13.99 8.32 4.41
N PRO A 58 -13.82 7.57 3.32
CA PRO A 58 -12.62 7.65 2.51
C PRO A 58 -12.57 8.99 1.77
N ALA A 59 -11.71 9.89 2.24
CA ALA A 59 -11.51 11.22 1.66
C ALA A 59 -10.59 11.16 0.44
N HIS A 60 -9.59 10.29 0.47
CA HIS A 60 -8.62 10.14 -0.62
C HIS A 60 -8.08 8.71 -0.64
N ILE A 61 -7.96 8.12 -1.82
CA ILE A 61 -7.29 6.84 -2.04
C ILE A 61 -6.56 6.91 -3.38
N GLU A 62 -5.25 6.73 -3.35
CA GLU A 62 -4.43 6.73 -4.55
C GLU A 62 -3.44 5.56 -4.57
N TYR A 63 -3.06 5.14 -5.77
CA TYR A 63 -1.95 4.22 -5.97
C TYR A 63 -0.62 4.96 -5.83
N PHE A 64 0.35 4.26 -5.27
CA PHE A 64 1.69 4.77 -5.04
C PHE A 64 2.72 3.73 -5.44
N ASN A 65 3.91 4.20 -5.89
CA ASN A 65 5.05 3.37 -6.23
C ASN A 65 4.80 2.40 -7.40
N LEU A 66 4.48 2.94 -8.58
CA LEU A 66 4.38 2.17 -9.80
C LEU A 66 5.70 1.46 -10.16
N ALA A 67 6.82 2.17 -9.99
CA ALA A 67 8.15 1.68 -10.33
C ALA A 67 8.59 0.47 -9.48
N GLY A 68 8.00 0.27 -8.32
CA GLY A 68 8.26 -0.90 -7.46
C GLY A 68 7.65 -2.21 -7.98
N ILE A 69 6.66 -2.14 -8.87
CA ILE A 69 5.93 -3.33 -9.35
C ILE A 69 6.86 -4.35 -10.03
N PRO A 70 7.67 -3.99 -11.04
CA PRO A 70 8.53 -4.95 -11.71
C PRO A 70 9.52 -5.65 -10.77
N GLY A 71 10.17 -4.87 -9.88
CA GLY A 71 11.13 -5.41 -8.93
C GLY A 71 10.50 -6.36 -7.92
N TRP A 72 9.36 -5.98 -7.38
CA TRP A 72 8.63 -6.81 -6.42
C TRP A 72 8.10 -8.10 -7.05
N TRP A 73 7.54 -8.00 -8.26
CA TRP A 73 7.06 -9.18 -9.00
C TRP A 73 8.20 -10.15 -9.29
N LEU A 74 9.33 -9.65 -9.80
CA LEU A 74 10.50 -10.47 -10.10
C LEU A 74 11.04 -11.14 -8.83
N ALA A 75 11.27 -10.38 -7.78
CA ALA A 75 11.85 -10.91 -6.53
C ALA A 75 10.91 -11.87 -5.80
N GLY A 76 9.63 -11.51 -5.65
CA GLY A 76 8.67 -12.25 -4.83
C GLY A 76 7.96 -13.40 -5.55
N ARG A 77 7.72 -13.26 -6.85
CA ARG A 77 6.95 -14.27 -7.63
C ARG A 77 7.83 -15.16 -8.49
N VAL A 78 8.84 -14.60 -9.13
CA VAL A 78 9.71 -15.36 -10.05
C VAL A 78 10.89 -15.97 -9.30
N LEU A 79 11.67 -15.13 -8.60
CA LEU A 79 12.85 -15.58 -7.86
C LEU A 79 12.52 -16.15 -6.47
N ARG A 80 11.30 -15.96 -6.01
CA ARG A 80 10.78 -16.43 -4.69
C ARG A 80 11.71 -16.08 -3.53
N ARG A 81 12.28 -14.88 -3.56
CA ARG A 81 13.13 -14.36 -2.48
C ARG A 81 12.25 -13.95 -1.29
N GLU A 82 12.79 -14.07 -0.09
CA GLU A 82 12.15 -13.61 1.14
C GLU A 82 12.67 -12.23 1.57
N LEU A 83 13.86 -11.87 1.11
CA LEU A 83 14.50 -10.58 1.40
C LEU A 83 14.84 -9.86 0.11
N ILE A 84 14.80 -8.54 0.16
CA ILE A 84 15.26 -7.67 -0.93
C ILE A 84 16.78 -7.51 -0.77
N PRO A 85 17.60 -7.83 -1.79
CA PRO A 85 19.04 -7.65 -1.72
C PRO A 85 19.42 -6.19 -1.48
N GLY A 86 20.40 -5.93 -0.60
CA GLY A 86 20.82 -4.56 -0.24
C GLY A 86 21.31 -3.74 -1.43
N GLY A 87 21.92 -4.36 -2.43
CA GLY A 87 22.30 -3.70 -3.68
C GLY A 87 21.12 -3.18 -4.48
N SER A 88 20.00 -3.95 -4.50
CA SER A 88 18.74 -3.53 -5.14
C SER A 88 18.11 -2.34 -4.43
N LEU A 89 18.20 -2.28 -3.10
CA LEU A 89 17.72 -1.13 -2.32
C LEU A 89 18.52 0.14 -2.63
N LYS A 90 19.86 0.05 -2.70
CA LYS A 90 20.71 1.18 -3.05
C LYS A 90 20.43 1.71 -4.44
N LEU A 91 20.23 0.82 -5.42
CA LEU A 91 19.85 1.20 -6.78
C LEU A 91 18.47 1.88 -6.80
N TYR A 92 17.51 1.33 -6.06
CA TYR A 92 16.18 1.90 -5.93
C TYR A 92 16.25 3.32 -5.34
N ASP A 93 16.98 3.51 -4.25
CA ASP A 93 17.17 4.81 -3.60
C ASP A 93 17.79 5.84 -4.55
N ALA A 94 18.79 5.44 -5.35
CA ALA A 94 19.40 6.31 -6.35
C ALA A 94 18.42 6.74 -7.45
N LEU A 95 17.40 5.92 -7.75
CA LEU A 95 16.37 6.19 -8.76
C LEU A 95 15.13 6.93 -8.20
N VAL A 96 15.03 7.11 -6.88
CA VAL A 96 13.90 7.79 -6.23
C VAL A 96 13.58 9.17 -6.81
N PRO A 97 14.57 10.04 -7.13
CA PRO A 97 14.26 11.33 -7.75
C PRO A 97 13.54 11.19 -9.10
N LEU A 98 13.90 10.18 -9.89
CA LEU A 98 13.24 9.88 -11.16
C LEU A 98 11.81 9.34 -10.92
N PHE A 99 11.64 8.47 -9.93
CA PHE A 99 10.34 7.89 -9.59
C PHE A 99 9.36 8.93 -9.03
N ARG A 100 9.84 10.06 -8.50
CA ARG A 100 8.99 11.17 -8.07
C ARG A 100 8.21 11.79 -9.23
N LEU A 101 8.67 11.67 -10.46
CA LEU A 101 7.95 12.11 -11.66
C LEU A 101 6.64 11.34 -11.86
N GLU A 102 6.54 10.12 -11.32
CA GLU A 102 5.33 9.32 -11.30
C GLU A 102 4.13 10.08 -10.71
N ARG A 103 4.37 10.97 -9.73
CA ARG A 103 3.32 11.77 -9.09
C ARG A 103 2.64 12.78 -10.04
N SER A 104 3.29 13.13 -11.13
CA SER A 104 2.76 14.03 -12.16
C SER A 104 1.82 13.33 -13.14
N ILE A 105 1.73 12.00 -13.08
CA ILE A 105 0.94 11.18 -13.99
C ILE A 105 -0.16 10.48 -13.19
N PRO A 106 -1.45 10.57 -13.57
CA PRO A 106 -2.55 9.93 -12.85
C PRO A 106 -2.57 8.42 -13.10
N TRP A 107 -1.66 7.69 -12.48
CA TRP A 107 -1.59 6.25 -12.57
C TRP A 107 -2.78 5.59 -11.85
N ARG A 108 -3.37 4.60 -12.52
CA ARG A 108 -4.46 3.77 -11.97
C ARG A 108 -3.96 2.49 -11.33
N VAL A 109 -2.66 2.37 -11.12
CA VAL A 109 -2.00 1.18 -10.60
C VAL A 109 -0.71 1.56 -9.89
N GLY A 110 -0.38 0.86 -8.81
CA GLY A 110 0.85 1.03 -8.04
C GLY A 110 1.03 -0.14 -7.08
N GLN A 111 2.24 -0.31 -6.58
CA GLN A 111 2.59 -1.38 -5.63
C GLN A 111 1.87 -1.22 -4.28
N SER A 112 1.55 0.00 -3.91
CA SER A 112 0.91 0.36 -2.65
C SER A 112 -0.29 1.26 -2.88
N LEU A 113 -1.17 1.34 -1.89
CA LEU A 113 -2.25 2.31 -1.78
C LEU A 113 -2.02 3.21 -0.59
N ILE A 114 -2.14 4.52 -0.80
CA ILE A 114 -2.27 5.50 0.28
C ILE A 114 -3.74 5.86 0.39
N ALA A 115 -4.29 5.79 1.60
CA ALA A 115 -5.66 6.15 1.86
C ALA A 115 -5.75 7.14 3.04
N ILE A 116 -6.64 8.10 2.92
CA ILE A 116 -7.03 9.02 4.00
C ILE A 116 -8.49 8.74 4.31
N GLY A 117 -8.77 8.29 5.53
CA GLY A 117 -10.09 8.10 6.07
C GLY A 117 -10.40 9.14 7.14
N GLU A 118 -11.54 9.81 7.05
CA GLU A 118 -12.04 10.72 8.10
C GLU A 118 -12.97 9.95 9.01
N ALA A 119 -12.81 10.13 10.31
CA ALA A 119 -13.69 9.52 11.31
C ALA A 119 -15.10 10.07 11.15
N ALA A 120 -16.02 9.17 10.76
CA ALA A 120 -17.43 9.50 10.59
C ALA A 120 -18.09 9.78 11.95
#